data_8d2eb7b98c4925e437e743e6fa974373
#
_entry.id   8d2eb7b98c4925e437e743e6fa974373
#
_cell.length_a   1.000
_cell.length_b   1.000
_cell.length_c   1.000
_cell.angle_alpha   90.00
_cell.angle_beta   90.00
_cell.angle_gamma   90.00
#
_symmetry.space_group_name_H-M   'P 1'
#
loop_
_entity.id
_entity.type
_entity.pdbx_description
1 polymer ?
#
loop_
_entity_poly.entity_id
_entity_poly.type
_entity_poly.pdbx_seq_one_letter_code
_entity_poly.pdbx_strand_id
1 'polypeptide(L)'
;YLGRNLDWSFDYGQQVRVMPRGFHIPYSFIDDATAAHAVIGMCIDYKNYPMFFDCGNDAGLAVAGLNFPGYAEYAEGPVDGKTNIAAYEFPLWVAATFSTVDEVEAALRDR
;
A
#
# COMPACT_ATOMS: atom_id res chain seq x y z
N TYR A 1 -7.27 3.39 -16.19
CA TYR A 1 -6.39 2.25 -16.43
C TYR A 1 -5.00 2.49 -15.85
N LEU A 2 -4.41 1.45 -15.28
CA LEU A 2 -3.03 1.47 -14.83
C LEU A 2 -2.28 0.29 -15.47
N GLY A 3 -1.18 0.59 -16.16
CA GLY A 3 -0.30 -0.43 -16.70
C GLY A 3 1.14 -0.07 -16.40
N ARG A 4 1.90 -1.03 -15.92
CA ARG A 4 3.33 -0.85 -15.70
C ARG A 4 4.05 -2.19 -15.71
N ASN A 5 5.35 -2.13 -15.94
CA ASN A 5 6.23 -3.27 -15.80
C ASN A 5 6.97 -3.18 -14.47
N LEU A 6 7.00 -4.27 -13.74
CA LEU A 6 7.83 -4.40 -12.54
C LEU A 6 9.17 -4.97 -12.98
N ASP A 7 10.12 -4.08 -13.25
CA ASP A 7 11.45 -4.47 -13.72
C ASP A 7 12.37 -4.78 -12.55
N TRP A 8 12.74 -6.04 -12.43
CA TRP A 8 13.63 -6.48 -11.36
C TRP A 8 14.44 -7.69 -11.80
N SER A 9 15.64 -7.83 -11.24
CA SER A 9 16.58 -8.89 -11.62
C SER A 9 16.26 -10.24 -11.02
N PHE A 10 15.38 -10.30 -10.02
CA PHE A 10 15.08 -11.50 -9.26
C PHE A 10 13.59 -11.80 -9.25
N ASP A 11 13.27 -13.09 -9.13
CA ASP A 11 11.92 -13.54 -8.85
C ASP A 11 11.76 -13.65 -7.33
N TYR A 12 10.83 -12.91 -6.78
CA TYR A 12 10.53 -12.92 -5.34
C TYR A 12 9.37 -13.84 -4.97
N GLY A 13 8.87 -14.61 -5.92
CA GLY A 13 7.67 -15.40 -5.70
C GLY A 13 6.41 -14.54 -5.67
N GLN A 14 6.44 -13.40 -6.34
CA GLN A 14 5.30 -12.50 -6.40
C GLN A 14 4.12 -13.16 -7.12
N GLN A 15 2.93 -12.85 -6.64
CA GLN A 15 1.69 -13.43 -7.15
C GLN A 15 0.64 -12.34 -7.29
N VAL A 16 -0.27 -12.53 -8.24
CA VAL A 16 -1.50 -11.73 -8.28
C VAL A 16 -2.39 -12.21 -7.15
N ARG A 17 -2.81 -11.31 -6.28
CA ARG A 17 -3.70 -11.61 -5.16
C ARG A 17 -4.91 -10.72 -5.14
N VAL A 18 -6.01 -11.27 -4.66
CA VAL A 18 -7.24 -10.52 -4.40
C VAL A 18 -7.48 -10.54 -2.90
N MET A 19 -7.65 -9.35 -2.32
CA MET A 19 -8.02 -9.18 -0.92
C MET A 19 -9.48 -8.74 -0.87
N PRO A 20 -10.38 -9.49 -0.20
CA PRO A 20 -11.78 -9.10 -0.12
C PRO A 20 -11.98 -7.91 0.82
N ARG A 21 -13.11 -7.23 0.68
CA ARG A 21 -13.57 -6.25 1.68
C ARG A 21 -13.69 -6.92 3.04
N GLY A 22 -13.42 -6.15 4.07
CA GLY A 22 -13.52 -6.64 5.44
C GLY A 22 -12.33 -7.48 5.89
N PHE A 23 -11.34 -7.66 5.03
CA PHE A 23 -10.11 -8.36 5.42
C PHE A 23 -9.39 -7.57 6.51
N HIS A 24 -8.96 -8.29 7.55
CA HIS A 24 -8.24 -7.69 8.68
C HIS A 24 -6.79 -7.41 8.29
N ILE A 25 -6.37 -6.14 8.40
CA ILE A 25 -5.03 -5.71 8.02
C ILE A 25 -4.26 -5.29 9.27
N PRO A 26 -3.17 -5.99 9.63
CA PRO A 26 -2.31 -5.59 10.75
C PRO A 26 -1.27 -4.56 10.27
N TYR A 27 -1.30 -3.37 10.86
CA TYR A 27 -0.30 -2.34 10.57
C TYR A 27 0.73 -2.25 11.70
N SER A 28 1.93 -1.76 11.37
CA SER A 28 3.04 -1.70 12.32
C SER A 28 2.91 -0.59 13.34
N PHE A 29 2.40 0.57 12.93
CA PHE A 29 2.43 1.79 13.76
C PHE A 29 1.06 2.39 14.04
N ILE A 30 0.01 1.86 13.44
CA ILE A 30 -1.37 2.26 13.70
C ILE A 30 -2.19 1.02 14.04
N ASP A 31 -3.39 1.24 14.56
CA ASP A 31 -4.29 0.15 14.88
C ASP A 31 -4.62 -0.67 13.65
N ASP A 32 -4.81 -1.97 13.85
CA ASP A 32 -5.28 -2.86 12.81
C ASP A 32 -6.62 -2.36 12.28
N ALA A 33 -6.83 -2.55 10.99
CA ALA A 33 -8.05 -2.08 10.32
C ALA A 33 -8.63 -3.17 9.43
N THR A 34 -9.90 -3.01 9.07
CA THR A 34 -10.52 -3.84 8.06
C THR A 34 -10.54 -3.11 6.72
N ALA A 35 -10.34 -3.85 5.63
CA ALA A 35 -10.32 -3.26 4.31
C ALA A 35 -11.72 -2.73 3.94
N ALA A 36 -11.80 -1.44 3.62
CA ALA A 36 -13.02 -0.81 3.15
C ALA A 36 -13.34 -1.18 1.71
N HIS A 37 -12.32 -1.59 0.95
CA HIS A 37 -12.40 -1.93 -0.46
C HIS A 37 -11.75 -3.28 -0.73
N ALA A 38 -12.23 -3.99 -1.74
CA ALA A 38 -11.53 -5.13 -2.28
C ALA A 38 -10.31 -4.64 -3.09
N VAL A 39 -9.20 -5.35 -2.97
CA VAL A 39 -7.92 -4.96 -3.59
C VAL A 39 -7.40 -6.12 -4.43
N ILE A 40 -6.90 -5.81 -5.61
CA ILE A 40 -6.21 -6.77 -6.48
C ILE A 40 -4.86 -6.19 -6.89
N GLY A 41 -3.83 -7.00 -6.91
CA GLY A 41 -2.52 -6.56 -7.33
C GLY A 41 -1.44 -7.60 -7.23
N MET A 42 -0.22 -7.18 -7.53
CA MET A 42 0.97 -8.01 -7.44
C MET A 42 1.52 -7.92 -6.01
N CYS A 43 1.69 -9.07 -5.36
CA CYS A 43 1.94 -9.15 -3.93
C CYS A 43 2.94 -10.23 -3.56
N ILE A 44 3.67 -10.00 -2.48
CA ILE A 44 4.40 -11.04 -1.75
C ILE A 44 4.06 -10.93 -0.26
N ASP A 45 4.33 -11.98 0.49
CA ASP A 45 4.24 -11.92 1.94
C ASP A 45 5.55 -11.36 2.51
N TYR A 46 5.45 -10.33 3.33
CA TYR A 46 6.57 -9.69 3.98
C TYR A 46 6.23 -9.45 5.45
N LYS A 47 6.97 -10.08 6.36
CA LYS A 47 6.73 -9.96 7.81
C LYS A 47 5.26 -10.24 8.18
N ASN A 48 4.67 -11.27 7.58
CA ASN A 48 3.26 -11.63 7.76
C ASN A 48 2.27 -10.56 7.29
N TYR A 49 2.72 -9.68 6.40
CA TYR A 49 1.92 -8.62 5.81
C TYR A 49 1.86 -8.81 4.29
N PRO A 50 0.69 -8.70 3.66
CA PRO A 50 0.60 -8.76 2.20
C PRO A 50 1.16 -7.47 1.60
N MET A 51 2.41 -7.52 1.16
CA MET A 51 3.09 -6.38 0.56
C MET A 51 2.75 -6.28 -0.91
N PHE A 52 1.93 -5.32 -1.28
CA PHE A 52 1.58 -5.06 -2.67
C PHE A 52 2.58 -4.09 -3.28
N PHE A 53 3.12 -4.44 -4.44
CA PHE A 53 3.95 -3.55 -5.25
C PHE A 53 3.08 -2.58 -6.03
N ASP A 54 2.02 -3.10 -6.65
CA ASP A 54 1.04 -2.37 -7.41
C ASP A 54 -0.32 -2.98 -7.11
N CYS A 55 -1.32 -2.14 -6.93
CA CYS A 55 -2.66 -2.64 -6.66
C CYS A 55 -3.72 -1.64 -7.08
N GLY A 56 -4.93 -2.15 -7.22
CA GLY A 56 -6.10 -1.34 -7.46
C GLY A 56 -7.24 -1.81 -6.57
N ASN A 57 -8.21 -0.94 -6.31
CA ASN A 57 -9.37 -1.29 -5.52
C ASN A 57 -10.66 -1.26 -6.36
N ASP A 58 -11.75 -1.69 -5.74
CA ASP A 58 -13.06 -1.77 -6.40
C ASP A 58 -13.75 -0.40 -6.56
N ALA A 59 -13.17 0.66 -6.05
CA ALA A 59 -13.63 2.03 -6.27
C ALA A 59 -12.94 2.70 -7.47
N GLY A 60 -11.98 2.02 -8.10
CA GLY A 60 -11.26 2.53 -9.26
C GLY A 60 -9.95 3.24 -8.94
N LEU A 61 -9.52 3.25 -7.69
CA LEU A 61 -8.24 3.82 -7.29
C LEU A 61 -7.12 2.80 -7.52
N ALA A 62 -6.01 3.24 -8.09
CA ALA A 62 -4.83 2.39 -8.30
C ALA A 62 -3.57 3.05 -7.73
N VAL A 63 -2.65 2.22 -7.25
CA VAL A 63 -1.38 2.63 -6.64
C VAL A 63 -0.26 1.82 -7.25
N ALA A 64 0.84 2.47 -7.59
CA ALA A 64 2.05 1.80 -8.08
C ALA A 64 3.25 2.28 -7.28
N GLY A 65 4.07 1.35 -6.83
CA GLY A 65 5.31 1.64 -6.15
C GLY A 65 6.45 1.83 -7.14
N LEU A 66 7.20 2.90 -6.99
CA LEU A 66 8.40 3.16 -7.79
C LEU A 66 9.61 3.15 -6.87
N ASN A 67 10.67 2.47 -7.32
CA ASN A 67 11.90 2.41 -6.56
C ASN A 67 12.81 3.59 -6.95
N PHE A 68 13.29 4.31 -5.93
CA PHE A 68 14.16 5.48 -6.10
C PHE A 68 15.42 5.31 -5.27
N PRO A 69 16.29 4.36 -5.63
CA PRO A 69 17.47 4.04 -4.81
C PRO A 69 18.38 5.25 -4.65
N GLY A 70 18.75 5.53 -3.40
CA GLY A 70 19.66 6.62 -3.08
C GLY A 70 19.03 8.01 -3.01
N TYR A 71 17.78 8.17 -3.39
CA TYR A 71 17.09 9.47 -3.40
C TYR A 71 15.82 9.51 -2.54
N ALA A 72 15.21 8.36 -2.27
CA ALA A 72 14.04 8.33 -1.42
C ALA A 72 14.41 8.57 0.03
N GLU A 73 13.66 9.43 0.69
CA GLU A 73 13.83 9.73 2.12
C GLU A 73 12.61 9.26 2.90
N TYR A 74 12.86 8.60 4.03
CA TYR A 74 11.82 8.11 4.91
C TYR A 74 12.11 8.59 6.32
N ALA A 75 11.08 8.78 7.12
CA ALA A 75 11.25 9.04 8.54
C ALA A 75 11.92 7.85 9.22
N GLU A 76 12.81 8.10 10.16
CA GLU A 76 13.55 7.04 10.85
C GLU A 76 12.66 6.24 11.81
N GLY A 77 11.53 6.80 12.22
CA GLY A 77 10.57 6.14 13.08
C GLY A 77 9.26 6.89 13.15
N PRO A 78 8.32 6.45 14.00
CA PRO A 78 7.03 7.10 14.14
C PRO A 78 7.16 8.57 14.56
N VAL A 79 6.32 9.43 13.99
CA VAL A 79 6.25 10.84 14.29
C VAL A 79 4.96 11.13 15.07
N ASP A 80 5.07 11.74 16.23
CA ASP A 80 3.93 12.05 17.08
C ASP A 80 2.94 12.99 16.38
N GLY A 81 1.65 12.70 16.56
CA GLY A 81 0.59 13.50 15.96
C GLY A 81 0.34 13.23 14.47
N LYS A 82 1.01 12.24 13.91
CA LYS A 82 0.86 11.83 12.51
C LYS A 82 0.36 10.39 12.39
N THR A 83 -0.27 10.08 11.27
CA THR A 83 -0.55 8.69 10.91
C THR A 83 0.74 8.08 10.39
N ASN A 84 1.22 7.03 11.05
CA ASN A 84 2.51 6.42 10.73
C ASN A 84 2.30 5.12 9.99
N ILE A 85 2.79 5.06 8.75
CA ILE A 85 2.70 3.89 7.87
C ILE A 85 4.10 3.51 7.42
N ALA A 86 4.47 2.24 7.57
CA ALA A 86 5.73 1.76 7.03
C ALA A 86 5.69 1.81 5.49
N ALA A 87 6.86 2.03 4.87
CA ALA A 87 6.93 2.18 3.41
C ALA A 87 6.30 0.98 2.68
N TYR A 88 6.54 -0.24 3.14
CA TYR A 88 6.02 -1.45 2.51
C TYR A 88 4.50 -1.63 2.71
N GLU A 89 3.89 -0.89 3.65
CA GLU A 89 2.46 -0.94 3.93
C GLU A 89 1.66 0.07 3.09
N PHE A 90 2.33 1.06 2.53
CA PHE A 90 1.70 2.22 1.91
C PHE A 90 0.75 1.86 0.75
N PRO A 91 1.14 1.04 -0.24
CA PRO A 91 0.24 0.73 -1.35
C PRO A 91 -1.08 0.09 -0.90
N LEU A 92 -1.01 -0.91 -0.02
CA LEU A 92 -2.22 -1.55 0.49
C LEU A 92 -3.04 -0.60 1.36
N TRP A 93 -2.40 0.19 2.22
CA TRP A 93 -3.10 1.16 3.06
C TRP A 93 -3.92 2.13 2.21
N VAL A 94 -3.34 2.65 1.13
CA VAL A 94 -4.03 3.54 0.21
C VAL A 94 -5.21 2.84 -0.45
N ALA A 95 -4.98 1.68 -1.05
CA ALA A 95 -6.01 0.96 -1.80
C ALA A 95 -7.13 0.42 -0.90
N ALA A 96 -6.80 -0.02 0.30
CA ALA A 96 -7.78 -0.57 1.23
C ALA A 96 -8.63 0.51 1.92
N THR A 97 -8.13 1.74 1.99
CA THR A 97 -8.73 2.82 2.80
C THR A 97 -9.47 3.85 1.96
N PHE A 98 -8.95 4.23 0.80
CA PHE A 98 -9.44 5.38 0.05
C PHE A 98 -10.13 4.98 -1.25
N SER A 99 -11.02 5.86 -1.72
CA SER A 99 -11.78 5.67 -2.96
C SER A 99 -11.24 6.52 -4.11
N THR A 100 -10.63 7.67 -3.80
CA THR A 100 -10.19 8.63 -4.82
C THR A 100 -8.79 9.18 -4.51
N VAL A 101 -8.14 9.70 -5.54
CA VAL A 101 -6.85 10.39 -5.38
C VAL A 101 -6.97 11.62 -4.49
N ASP A 102 -8.09 12.34 -4.57
CA ASP A 102 -8.32 13.53 -3.74
C ASP A 102 -8.35 13.19 -2.26
N GLU A 103 -8.97 12.07 -1.89
CA GLU A 103 -8.99 11.59 -0.50
C GLU A 103 -7.57 11.25 -0.02
N VAL A 104 -6.77 10.60 -0.86
CA VAL A 104 -5.38 10.27 -0.54
C VAL A 104 -4.57 11.55 -0.34
N GLU A 105 -4.71 12.51 -1.22
CA GLU A 105 -4.00 13.79 -1.14
C GLU A 105 -4.34 14.52 0.17
N ALA A 106 -5.62 14.58 0.52
CA ALA A 106 -6.05 15.21 1.76
C ALA A 106 -5.46 14.51 2.98
N ALA A 107 -5.44 13.18 2.99
CA ALA A 107 -4.86 12.41 4.09
C ALA A 107 -3.35 12.65 4.23
N LEU A 108 -2.64 12.74 3.11
CA LEU A 108 -1.18 12.98 3.12
C LEU A 108 -0.83 14.40 3.60
N ARG A 109 -1.70 15.38 3.40
CA ARG A 109 -1.48 16.74 3.87
C ARG A 109 -1.74 16.89 5.36
N ASP A 110 -2.78 16.25 5.87
CA ASP A 110 -3.30 16.49 7.21
C ASP A 110 -2.79 15.48 8.26
N ARG A 111 -2.16 14.40 7.82
CA ARG A 111 -1.77 13.31 8.73
C ARG A 111 -0.30 12.98 8.59
#